data_0f3bf6f055724986bd00e71e9dc20a53
#
_entry.id   0f3bf6f055724986bd00e71e9dc20a53
#
_cell.length_a   1.000
_cell.length_b   1.000
_cell.length_c   1.000
_cell.angle_alpha   90.00
_cell.angle_beta   90.00
_cell.angle_gamma   90.00
#
_symmetry.space_group_name_H-M   'P 1'
#
loop_
_entity.id
_entity.type
_entity.pdbx_description
1 polymer ?
#
loop_
_entity_poly.entity_id
_entity_poly.type
_entity_poly.pdbx_seq_one_letter_code
_entity_poly.pdbx_strand_id
1 'polypeptide(L)'
;VKLSRRTLLRSGAAALATPVAAALPQFAPPALADDKPWRHGLSLFGDLKYPAGFKHFEYVNPEAPKAGVVRFGVPGTFDNFNVVIRGVKGNLAAGVDSIYQRLITPALDEVSGEYGLLAEAVSHPADFSRVTYRLRANAKWHDGKPITTDDVIFSFEAYKKYHPQYSAYYQHVTKAETTGEREITFTFDQPGNRELPQIVGQFAVLPKHWWEGTDPSGKKRDISATTLEVPLGSGAYRIKDFAAGRTIVLEWVKDHWAKDLNVCVGRDNFQEIRYEYFRDTIVAREAFKGDTLDFRSENSAKDWATAYDFPAVKENRVLLEEFDIRSQGVMQAFVFNIRRDKFKDPRVRLAMNYAFDFEEMNKQIFFGQYKRIASYFEGLELAARGLPEGKELAILEAVRDKVPAEVFTKPYTNPVGGTPENVRANVREALRLLKEAGWEVRNQKLTNVKSGEIFSIEFLVSASDPNGERFVSFYRPSLERIGMTISVRSVDNTQFINRERSRDFDMMTNSWGESLSPG
;
A
#
# COMPACT_ATOMS: atom_id res chain seq x y z
N VAL A 1 17.67 49.71 22.29
CA VAL A 1 18.60 50.51 21.49
C VAL A 1 18.99 49.69 20.28
N LYS A 2 18.49 50.09 19.10
CA LYS A 2 18.81 49.48 17.81
C LYS A 2 20.17 49.98 17.33
N LEU A 3 21.14 49.11 17.13
CA LEU A 3 22.40 49.43 16.45
C LEU A 3 22.34 48.91 15.00
N SER A 4 22.51 49.86 14.08
CA SER A 4 22.47 49.73 12.63
C SER A 4 23.78 49.21 12.05
N ARG A 5 23.69 48.39 10.99
CA ARG A 5 24.78 47.73 10.24
C ARG A 5 25.70 48.66 9.43
N ARG A 6 25.78 49.94 9.72
CA ARG A 6 26.50 50.93 8.86
C ARG A 6 27.74 51.58 9.48
N THR A 7 28.28 51.13 10.60
CA THR A 7 29.35 51.84 11.29
C THR A 7 30.65 51.03 11.46
N LEU A 8 30.97 50.12 10.56
CA LEU A 8 32.21 49.32 10.63
C LEU A 8 32.96 49.25 9.28
N LEU A 9 33.09 50.38 8.63
CA LEU A 9 33.99 50.53 7.47
C LEU A 9 34.56 51.95 7.45
N ARG A 10 35.63 52.21 8.24
CA ARG A 10 36.63 53.26 7.99
C ARG A 10 37.68 53.24 9.10
N SER A 11 38.79 52.58 8.85
CA SER A 11 40.11 53.01 9.31
C SER A 11 41.16 52.11 8.65
N GLY A 12 41.88 52.65 7.71
CA GLY A 12 42.96 52.02 7.03
C GLY A 12 44.28 52.20 7.77
N ALA A 13 45.22 51.33 7.45
CA ALA A 13 46.67 51.64 7.50
C ALA A 13 47.41 50.59 6.65
N ALA A 14 48.24 51.11 5.76
CA ALA A 14 49.08 50.33 4.87
C ALA A 14 50.27 49.73 5.63
N ALA A 15 50.60 48.47 5.32
CA ALA A 15 51.94 47.92 5.59
C ALA A 15 52.29 46.90 4.50
N LEU A 16 53.44 47.09 3.91
CA LEU A 16 54.08 46.29 2.87
C LEU A 16 54.26 44.83 3.31
N ALA A 17 53.86 43.88 2.49
CA ALA A 17 54.12 42.48 2.66
C ALA A 17 54.58 41.82 1.37
N THR A 18 55.73 41.17 1.45
CA THR A 18 56.30 40.26 0.45
C THR A 18 55.38 39.07 0.16
N PRO A 19 55.33 38.54 -1.07
CA PRO A 19 54.49 37.37 -1.35
C PRO A 19 55.16 36.08 -0.88
N VAL A 20 54.66 35.51 0.20
CA VAL A 20 54.82 34.09 0.51
C VAL A 20 53.66 33.35 -0.16
N ALA A 21 53.98 32.60 -1.22
CA ALA A 21 53.05 31.69 -1.84
C ALA A 21 52.71 30.55 -0.87
N ALA A 22 51.70 30.74 -0.02
CA ALA A 22 51.06 29.66 0.73
C ALA A 22 50.18 28.89 -0.22
N ALA A 23 50.59 27.67 -0.57
CA ALA A 23 49.72 26.69 -1.25
C ALA A 23 48.47 26.45 -0.38
N LEU A 24 47.34 26.97 -0.81
CA LEU A 24 46.04 26.58 -0.26
C LEU A 24 45.90 25.07 -0.43
N PRO A 25 45.53 24.29 0.62
CA PRO A 25 45.15 22.90 0.42
C PRO A 25 43.99 22.87 -0.56
N GLN A 26 44.22 22.29 -1.73
CA GLN A 26 43.13 21.89 -2.62
C GLN A 26 42.28 20.93 -1.79
N PHE A 27 41.09 21.36 -1.38
CA PHE A 27 40.05 20.46 -0.94
C PHE A 27 39.75 19.55 -2.12
N ALA A 28 40.38 18.39 -2.17
CA ALA A 28 39.90 17.31 -3.01
C ALA A 28 38.42 17.11 -2.66
N PRO A 29 37.51 16.98 -3.64
CA PRO A 29 36.14 16.60 -3.35
C PRO A 29 36.21 15.32 -2.51
N PRO A 30 35.34 15.16 -1.48
CA PRO A 30 35.34 13.98 -0.66
C PRO A 30 35.30 12.77 -1.61
N ALA A 31 36.27 11.87 -1.48
CA ALA A 31 36.27 10.62 -2.23
C ALA A 31 34.89 10.00 -2.00
N LEU A 32 34.16 9.76 -3.07
CA LEU A 32 32.87 9.09 -3.03
C LEU A 32 33.10 7.79 -2.24
N ALA A 33 32.37 7.59 -1.14
CA ALA A 33 32.48 6.38 -0.34
C ALA A 33 32.43 5.18 -1.30
N ASP A 34 33.34 4.23 -1.13
CA ASP A 34 33.44 3.05 -1.99
C ASP A 34 32.08 2.38 -2.12
N ASP A 35 31.58 2.26 -3.34
CA ASP A 35 30.35 1.55 -3.62
C ASP A 35 30.53 0.10 -3.20
N LYS A 36 29.55 -0.45 -2.48
CA LYS A 36 29.50 -1.89 -2.24
C LYS A 36 29.45 -2.63 -3.58
N PRO A 37 29.95 -3.87 -3.66
CA PRO A 37 29.96 -4.62 -4.90
C PRO A 37 28.56 -4.74 -5.50
N TRP A 38 28.50 -4.86 -6.80
CA TRP A 38 27.27 -5.09 -7.55
C TRP A 38 26.56 -6.36 -7.08
N ARG A 39 25.25 -6.28 -6.90
CA ARG A 39 24.38 -7.35 -6.42
C ARG A 39 23.26 -7.62 -7.41
N HIS A 40 22.73 -8.84 -7.40
CA HIS A 40 21.60 -9.24 -8.26
C HIS A 40 20.23 -8.90 -7.65
N GLY A 41 20.18 -8.39 -6.43
CA GLY A 41 18.97 -8.00 -5.71
C GLY A 41 19.26 -7.23 -4.43
N LEU A 42 18.20 -6.79 -3.76
CA LEU A 42 18.21 -6.04 -2.51
C LEU A 42 17.30 -6.72 -1.48
N SER A 43 17.69 -6.60 -0.21
CA SER A 43 16.87 -6.96 0.94
C SER A 43 17.07 -5.94 2.06
N LEU A 44 16.01 -5.55 2.75
CA LEU A 44 16.08 -4.66 3.91
C LEU A 44 16.84 -5.29 5.08
N PHE A 45 16.85 -6.64 5.15
CA PHE A 45 17.48 -7.41 6.22
C PHE A 45 18.85 -7.97 5.83
N GLY A 46 19.33 -7.72 4.62
CA GLY A 46 20.68 -8.02 4.16
C GLY A 46 20.81 -9.31 3.37
N ASP A 47 20.12 -10.38 3.74
CA ASP A 47 20.20 -11.67 3.09
C ASP A 47 19.11 -11.83 2.02
N LEU A 48 19.46 -12.50 0.94
CA LEU A 48 18.55 -12.88 -0.14
C LEU A 48 18.40 -14.40 -0.13
N LYS A 49 17.17 -14.90 -0.22
CA LYS A 49 16.86 -16.33 -0.30
C LYS A 49 17.46 -16.96 -1.55
N TYR A 50 17.36 -16.29 -2.67
CA TYR A 50 17.83 -16.80 -3.96
C TYR A 50 19.23 -16.30 -4.26
N PRO A 51 20.24 -17.21 -4.41
CA PRO A 51 21.61 -16.82 -4.73
C PRO A 51 21.74 -16.29 -6.16
N ALA A 52 22.82 -15.57 -6.44
CA ALA A 52 23.13 -15.15 -7.80
C ALA A 52 23.13 -16.34 -8.78
N GLY A 53 22.45 -16.20 -9.90
CA GLY A 53 22.34 -17.27 -10.91
C GLY A 53 21.29 -18.33 -10.60
N PHE A 54 20.37 -18.10 -9.65
CA PHE A 54 19.22 -19.00 -9.44
C PHE A 54 18.42 -19.16 -10.76
N LYS A 55 17.72 -20.28 -10.92
CA LYS A 55 17.06 -20.62 -12.20
C LYS A 55 15.65 -20.05 -12.30
N HIS A 56 14.89 -20.09 -11.25
CA HIS A 56 13.51 -19.59 -11.12
C HIS A 56 13.15 -19.48 -9.64
N PHE A 57 12.11 -18.77 -9.31
CA PHE A 57 11.55 -18.78 -7.97
C PHE A 57 10.98 -20.16 -7.60
N GLU A 58 11.06 -20.57 -6.34
CA GLU A 58 10.61 -21.90 -5.89
C GLU A 58 9.08 -22.08 -5.96
N TYR A 59 8.33 -21.00 -5.89
CA TYR A 59 6.87 -21.01 -5.90
C TYR A 59 6.24 -21.05 -7.31
N VAL A 60 7.04 -21.08 -8.38
CA VAL A 60 6.53 -21.20 -9.74
C VAL A 60 6.69 -22.62 -10.29
N ASN A 61 5.86 -22.97 -11.26
CA ASN A 61 6.09 -24.16 -12.09
C ASN A 61 6.84 -23.73 -13.36
N PRO A 62 8.13 -24.04 -13.51
CA PRO A 62 8.91 -23.65 -14.69
C PRO A 62 8.42 -24.33 -15.99
N GLU A 63 7.74 -25.48 -15.86
CA GLU A 63 7.19 -26.24 -16.98
C GLU A 63 5.73 -25.87 -17.30
N ALA A 64 5.19 -24.83 -16.66
CA ALA A 64 3.83 -24.38 -16.94
C ALA A 64 3.65 -23.99 -18.41
N PRO A 65 2.62 -24.49 -19.11
CA PRO A 65 2.41 -24.21 -20.52
C PRO A 65 2.11 -22.73 -20.77
N LYS A 66 2.69 -22.17 -21.82
CA LYS A 66 2.40 -20.80 -22.29
C LYS A 66 1.24 -20.84 -23.28
N ALA A 67 0.02 -21.05 -22.78
CA ALA A 67 -1.15 -21.29 -23.64
C ALA A 67 -2.46 -20.87 -22.96
N GLY A 68 -3.55 -20.91 -23.73
CA GLY A 68 -4.89 -20.72 -23.23
C GLY A 68 -5.27 -19.27 -22.94
N VAL A 69 -6.52 -19.10 -22.57
CA VAL A 69 -7.15 -17.82 -22.23
C VAL A 69 -7.63 -17.91 -20.79
N VAL A 70 -7.47 -16.84 -20.02
CA VAL A 70 -8.11 -16.70 -18.70
C VAL A 70 -9.01 -15.49 -18.70
N ARG A 71 -10.23 -15.65 -18.14
CA ARG A 71 -11.28 -14.63 -18.09
C ARG A 71 -11.54 -14.22 -16.63
N PHE A 72 -11.35 -12.93 -16.34
CA PHE A 72 -11.60 -12.33 -15.02
C PHE A 72 -12.77 -11.37 -15.07
N GLY A 73 -13.60 -11.37 -14.02
CA GLY A 73 -14.63 -10.37 -13.79
C GLY A 73 -14.12 -9.21 -12.95
N VAL A 74 -14.37 -7.98 -13.40
CA VAL A 74 -14.02 -6.74 -12.70
C VAL A 74 -15.28 -5.91 -12.44
N PRO A 75 -15.58 -5.52 -11.19
CA PRO A 75 -16.70 -4.61 -10.93
C PRO A 75 -16.34 -3.18 -11.32
N GLY A 76 -17.32 -2.44 -11.85
CA GLY A 76 -17.16 -1.04 -12.25
C GLY A 76 -16.89 -0.85 -13.74
N THR A 77 -16.01 0.09 -14.08
CA THR A 77 -15.71 0.52 -15.46
C THR A 77 -14.28 1.06 -15.55
N PHE A 78 -13.78 1.31 -16.76
CA PHE A 78 -12.50 1.99 -16.98
C PHE A 78 -12.62 3.04 -18.10
N ASP A 79 -11.79 4.07 -17.98
CA ASP A 79 -11.66 5.17 -18.95
C ASP A 79 -10.21 5.64 -19.11
N ASN A 80 -9.24 4.83 -18.61
CA ASN A 80 -7.85 5.26 -18.55
C ASN A 80 -6.88 4.08 -18.67
N PHE A 81 -5.79 4.27 -19.45
CA PHE A 81 -4.62 3.39 -19.55
C PHE A 81 -3.35 4.01 -18.96
N ASN A 82 -3.42 5.27 -18.52
CA ASN A 82 -2.26 5.97 -17.98
C ASN A 82 -2.02 5.59 -16.51
N VAL A 83 -0.96 4.81 -16.27
CA VAL A 83 -0.58 4.32 -14.93
C VAL A 83 -0.03 5.42 -14.00
N VAL A 84 0.49 6.53 -14.55
CA VAL A 84 1.08 7.62 -13.76
C VAL A 84 0.06 8.31 -12.86
N ILE A 85 -1.17 8.45 -13.35
CA ILE A 85 -2.25 9.14 -12.63
C ILE A 85 -3.27 8.19 -12.00
N ARG A 86 -2.87 6.91 -11.76
CA ARG A 86 -3.70 5.92 -11.06
C ARG A 86 -4.24 6.48 -9.74
N GLY A 87 -5.56 6.37 -9.52
CA GLY A 87 -6.21 6.85 -8.30
C GLY A 87 -6.20 8.38 -8.13
N VAL A 88 -5.72 9.13 -9.14
CA VAL A 88 -5.75 10.59 -9.18
C VAL A 88 -6.80 11.07 -10.17
N LYS A 89 -6.82 10.49 -11.37
CA LYS A 89 -7.79 10.83 -12.44
C LYS A 89 -8.20 9.56 -13.19
N GLY A 90 -9.50 9.44 -13.45
CA GLY A 90 -10.07 8.32 -14.19
C GLY A 90 -9.95 6.97 -13.50
N ASN A 91 -10.53 5.95 -14.11
CA ASN A 91 -10.47 4.56 -13.67
C ASN A 91 -9.49 3.79 -14.56
N LEU A 92 -8.36 3.37 -13.99
CA LEU A 92 -7.37 2.60 -14.72
C LEU A 92 -7.92 1.23 -15.10
N ALA A 93 -7.70 0.81 -16.34
CA ALA A 93 -8.10 -0.52 -16.79
C ALA A 93 -7.31 -1.63 -16.07
N ALA A 94 -8.00 -2.72 -15.76
CA ALA A 94 -7.39 -3.90 -15.15
C ALA A 94 -6.29 -4.49 -16.07
N GLY A 95 -5.23 -4.99 -15.47
CA GLY A 95 -4.13 -5.65 -16.18
C GLY A 95 -3.13 -4.71 -16.87
N VAL A 96 -3.38 -3.40 -16.97
CA VAL A 96 -2.46 -2.45 -17.63
C VAL A 96 -1.07 -2.42 -16.98
N ASP A 97 -0.96 -2.75 -15.70
CA ASP A 97 0.36 -2.85 -15.04
C ASP A 97 1.27 -3.93 -15.65
N SER A 98 0.70 -5.01 -16.21
CA SER A 98 1.45 -6.11 -16.78
C SER A 98 2.13 -5.78 -18.12
N ILE A 99 1.79 -4.63 -18.71
CA ILE A 99 2.41 -4.16 -19.95
C ILE A 99 3.73 -3.42 -19.73
N TYR A 100 4.05 -3.07 -18.47
CA TYR A 100 5.27 -2.37 -18.09
C TYR A 100 6.15 -3.22 -17.18
N GLN A 101 7.43 -2.90 -17.16
CA GLN A 101 8.37 -3.51 -16.23
C GLN A 101 8.99 -2.46 -15.28
N ARG A 102 9.56 -2.96 -14.17
CA ARG A 102 10.23 -2.20 -13.13
C ARG A 102 11.72 -2.52 -13.13
N LEU A 103 12.53 -1.74 -12.43
CA LEU A 103 13.96 -2.05 -12.30
C LEU A 103 14.18 -3.37 -11.56
N ILE A 104 13.40 -3.62 -10.50
CA ILE A 104 13.42 -4.82 -9.67
C ILE A 104 12.02 -5.43 -9.52
N THR A 105 11.95 -6.69 -9.14
CA THR A 105 10.71 -7.42 -8.87
C THR A 105 10.80 -8.16 -7.54
N PRO A 106 9.73 -8.16 -6.71
CA PRO A 106 9.74 -8.87 -5.43
C PRO A 106 9.68 -10.39 -5.63
N ALA A 107 10.32 -11.11 -4.71
CA ALA A 107 10.03 -12.52 -4.46
C ALA A 107 8.84 -12.60 -3.50
N LEU A 108 7.82 -13.40 -3.84
CA LEU A 108 6.58 -13.48 -3.07
C LEU A 108 6.72 -14.33 -1.79
N ASP A 109 7.81 -15.02 -1.63
CA ASP A 109 8.16 -15.91 -0.51
C ASP A 109 9.32 -15.36 0.35
N GLU A 110 9.62 -14.07 0.20
CA GLU A 110 10.56 -13.32 1.04
C GLU A 110 9.90 -12.09 1.64
N VAL A 111 10.35 -11.70 2.83
CA VAL A 111 9.82 -10.52 3.54
C VAL A 111 10.07 -9.22 2.78
N SER A 112 11.26 -9.09 2.20
CA SER A 112 11.70 -7.86 1.53
C SER A 112 12.70 -8.11 0.39
N GLY A 113 12.85 -9.36 -0.06
CA GLY A 113 13.73 -9.71 -1.16
C GLY A 113 13.21 -9.21 -2.50
N GLU A 114 13.99 -8.39 -3.22
CA GLU A 114 13.69 -7.90 -4.56
C GLU A 114 14.87 -8.15 -5.49
N TYR A 115 14.59 -8.63 -6.69
CA TYR A 115 15.58 -9.10 -7.66
C TYR A 115 15.55 -8.30 -8.94
N GLY A 116 16.70 -8.18 -9.60
CA GLY A 116 16.83 -7.41 -10.83
C GLY A 116 15.93 -7.93 -11.95
N LEU A 117 15.12 -7.02 -12.52
CA LEU A 117 14.26 -7.26 -13.68
C LEU A 117 14.79 -6.45 -14.88
N LEU A 118 14.41 -5.16 -15.05
CA LEU A 118 15.07 -4.29 -16.03
C LEU A 118 16.53 -4.05 -15.66
N ALA A 119 16.84 -3.97 -14.38
CA ALA A 119 18.22 -3.91 -13.90
C ALA A 119 18.82 -5.32 -13.83
N GLU A 120 20.04 -5.48 -14.32
CA GLU A 120 20.83 -6.72 -14.14
C GLU A 120 21.57 -6.73 -12.80
N ALA A 121 21.87 -5.54 -12.26
CA ALA A 121 22.61 -5.38 -11.01
C ALA A 121 22.25 -4.06 -10.33
N VAL A 122 22.47 -4.01 -9.03
CA VAL A 122 22.29 -2.84 -8.17
C VAL A 122 23.47 -2.70 -7.22
N SER A 123 23.87 -1.46 -6.95
CA SER A 123 24.93 -1.11 -6.01
C SER A 123 24.53 0.08 -5.17
N HIS A 124 24.92 0.08 -3.89
CA HIS A 124 24.75 1.21 -2.98
C HIS A 124 25.88 1.26 -1.95
N PRO A 125 26.28 2.44 -1.45
CA PRO A 125 27.22 2.58 -0.36
C PRO A 125 26.65 2.07 0.97
N ALA A 126 27.50 1.89 1.96
CA ALA A 126 27.10 1.37 3.27
C ALA A 126 26.13 2.27 4.03
N ASP A 127 26.18 3.58 3.75
CA ASP A 127 25.34 4.60 4.37
C ASP A 127 24.00 4.83 3.65
N PHE A 128 23.72 4.11 2.55
CA PHE A 128 22.50 4.26 1.76
C PHE A 128 22.24 5.69 1.26
N SER A 129 23.26 6.49 1.05
CA SER A 129 23.13 7.87 0.54
C SER A 129 22.75 7.95 -0.92
N ARG A 130 22.93 6.86 -1.67
CA ARG A 130 22.54 6.70 -3.08
C ARG A 130 22.36 5.24 -3.44
N VAL A 131 21.76 5.00 -4.61
CA VAL A 131 21.72 3.67 -5.25
C VAL A 131 21.96 3.82 -6.74
N THR A 132 22.70 2.88 -7.32
CA THR A 132 22.94 2.79 -8.76
C THR A 132 22.38 1.48 -9.29
N TYR A 133 21.55 1.55 -10.32
CA TYR A 133 21.04 0.40 -11.07
C TYR A 133 21.70 0.33 -12.43
N ARG A 134 22.13 -0.88 -12.85
CA ARG A 134 22.64 -1.12 -14.18
C ARG A 134 21.58 -1.84 -15.00
N LEU A 135 21.15 -1.21 -16.08
CA LEU A 135 20.13 -1.76 -16.98
C LEU A 135 20.69 -2.91 -17.82
N ARG A 136 19.83 -3.89 -18.12
CA ARG A 136 20.18 -4.98 -19.05
C ARG A 136 20.37 -4.46 -20.46
N ALA A 137 21.42 -4.90 -21.13
CA ALA A 137 21.73 -4.49 -22.51
C ALA A 137 20.68 -4.91 -23.55
N ASN A 138 19.95 -6.01 -23.28
CA ASN A 138 18.93 -6.55 -24.17
C ASN A 138 17.49 -6.09 -23.84
N ALA A 139 17.31 -5.23 -22.85
CA ALA A 139 15.99 -4.71 -22.48
C ALA A 139 15.46 -3.80 -23.61
N LYS A 140 14.24 -4.08 -24.07
CA LYS A 140 13.63 -3.36 -25.20
C LYS A 140 12.13 -3.16 -25.01
N TRP A 141 11.63 -2.11 -25.62
CA TRP A 141 10.19 -1.84 -25.77
C TRP A 141 9.56 -2.78 -26.80
N HIS A 142 8.24 -2.86 -26.85
CA HIS A 142 7.50 -3.67 -27.82
C HIS A 142 7.70 -3.19 -29.29
N ASP A 143 8.17 -1.97 -29.49
CA ASP A 143 8.57 -1.44 -30.81
C ASP A 143 10.02 -1.78 -31.19
N GLY A 144 10.72 -2.53 -30.34
CA GLY A 144 12.10 -2.97 -30.55
C GLY A 144 13.19 -1.99 -30.13
N LYS A 145 12.85 -0.75 -29.76
CA LYS A 145 13.83 0.22 -29.25
C LYS A 145 14.37 -0.20 -27.88
N PRO A 146 15.65 0.10 -27.58
CA PRO A 146 16.24 -0.20 -26.29
C PRO A 146 15.59 0.64 -25.18
N ILE A 147 15.51 0.07 -23.98
CA ILE A 147 15.17 0.80 -22.75
C ILE A 147 16.44 1.47 -22.24
N THR A 148 16.36 2.76 -21.95
CA THR A 148 17.50 3.59 -21.58
C THR A 148 17.35 4.18 -20.18
N THR A 149 18.44 4.73 -19.66
CA THR A 149 18.41 5.50 -18.40
C THR A 149 17.53 6.74 -18.49
N ASP A 150 17.40 7.33 -19.70
CA ASP A 150 16.48 8.45 -19.94
C ASP A 150 15.02 8.08 -19.75
N ASP A 151 14.62 6.84 -20.11
CA ASP A 151 13.26 6.35 -19.85
C ASP A 151 12.99 6.21 -18.34
N VAL A 152 14.00 5.78 -17.58
CA VAL A 152 13.91 5.66 -16.11
C VAL A 152 13.78 7.02 -15.45
N ILE A 153 14.62 7.99 -15.84
CA ILE A 153 14.56 9.38 -15.35
C ILE A 153 13.20 10.00 -15.68
N PHE A 154 12.77 9.90 -16.93
CA PHE A 154 11.48 10.40 -17.38
C PHE A 154 10.32 9.83 -16.54
N SER A 155 10.34 8.54 -16.28
CA SER A 155 9.30 7.87 -15.49
C SER A 155 9.29 8.37 -14.05
N PHE A 156 10.45 8.41 -13.40
CA PHE A 156 10.61 8.91 -12.04
C PHE A 156 10.07 10.33 -11.89
N GLU A 157 10.46 11.24 -12.79
CA GLU A 157 10.01 12.64 -12.77
C GLU A 157 8.51 12.76 -13.03
N ALA A 158 7.95 11.93 -13.92
CA ALA A 158 6.52 11.91 -14.19
C ALA A 158 5.71 11.48 -12.93
N TYR A 159 6.11 10.40 -12.27
CA TYR A 159 5.46 9.97 -11.03
C TYR A 159 5.59 11.02 -9.93
N LYS A 160 6.79 11.56 -9.71
CA LYS A 160 7.03 12.59 -8.69
C LYS A 160 6.21 13.86 -8.93
N LYS A 161 6.01 14.25 -10.19
CA LYS A 161 5.30 15.47 -10.56
C LYS A 161 3.78 15.33 -10.56
N TYR A 162 3.26 14.21 -11.07
CA TYR A 162 1.83 14.09 -11.38
C TYR A 162 1.04 13.19 -10.42
N HIS A 163 1.71 12.46 -9.52
CA HIS A 163 1.05 11.60 -8.56
C HIS A 163 1.34 12.06 -7.11
N PRO A 164 0.35 12.61 -6.38
CA PRO A 164 0.57 13.19 -5.05
C PRO A 164 1.19 12.22 -4.04
N GLN A 165 0.78 10.94 -4.05
CA GLN A 165 1.33 9.92 -3.18
C GLN A 165 2.81 9.64 -3.50
N TYR A 166 3.17 9.51 -4.78
CA TYR A 166 4.56 9.30 -5.17
C TYR A 166 5.41 10.55 -4.98
N SER A 167 4.84 11.76 -5.09
CA SER A 167 5.53 13.00 -4.74
C SER A 167 6.00 12.99 -3.29
N ALA A 168 5.13 12.57 -2.35
CA ALA A 168 5.49 12.40 -0.94
C ALA A 168 6.46 11.23 -0.72
N TYR A 169 6.24 10.11 -1.41
CA TYR A 169 7.05 8.89 -1.26
C TYR A 169 8.50 9.08 -1.72
N TYR A 170 8.71 9.87 -2.78
CA TYR A 170 10.04 10.19 -3.32
C TYR A 170 10.59 11.53 -2.84
N GLN A 171 10.04 12.12 -1.76
CA GLN A 171 10.48 13.45 -1.29
C GLN A 171 11.98 13.50 -0.96
N HIS A 172 12.53 12.40 -0.46
CA HIS A 172 13.95 12.27 -0.07
C HIS A 172 14.88 11.92 -1.24
N VAL A 173 14.35 11.77 -2.46
CA VAL A 173 15.16 11.58 -3.67
C VAL A 173 15.44 12.93 -4.29
N THR A 174 16.70 13.38 -4.20
CA THR A 174 17.11 14.72 -4.67
C THR A 174 17.52 14.75 -6.12
N LYS A 175 18.04 13.62 -6.64
CA LYS A 175 18.57 13.55 -8.01
C LYS A 175 18.40 12.15 -8.58
N ALA A 176 18.06 12.07 -9.87
CA ALA A 176 18.15 10.87 -10.70
C ALA A 176 18.98 11.24 -11.93
N GLU A 177 20.09 10.54 -12.17
CA GLU A 177 21.02 10.88 -13.26
C GLU A 177 21.67 9.64 -13.87
N THR A 178 21.98 9.74 -15.16
CA THR A 178 22.81 8.76 -15.86
C THR A 178 24.25 8.91 -15.41
N THR A 179 24.84 7.86 -14.85
CA THR A 179 26.23 7.86 -14.33
C THR A 179 27.15 6.93 -15.14
N GLY A 180 26.61 6.13 -16.05
CA GLY A 180 27.33 5.26 -16.98
C GLY A 180 26.45 4.93 -18.19
N GLU A 181 26.97 4.22 -19.17
CA GLU A 181 26.26 3.88 -20.42
C GLU A 181 24.86 3.30 -20.19
N ARG A 182 24.73 2.43 -19.18
CA ARG A 182 23.48 1.76 -18.76
C ARG A 182 23.22 1.93 -17.25
N GLU A 183 23.83 2.92 -16.61
CA GLU A 183 23.77 3.09 -15.17
C GLU A 183 22.98 4.36 -14.81
N ILE A 184 21.97 4.16 -13.95
CA ILE A 184 21.14 5.22 -13.37
C ILE A 184 21.40 5.28 -11.85
N THR A 185 21.73 6.48 -11.37
CA THR A 185 21.96 6.71 -9.94
C THR A 185 20.87 7.63 -9.37
N PHE A 186 20.30 7.22 -8.26
CA PHE A 186 19.41 8.02 -7.43
C PHE A 186 20.16 8.46 -6.18
N THR A 187 20.17 9.76 -5.90
CA THR A 187 20.81 10.35 -4.71
C THR A 187 19.75 10.78 -3.71
N PHE A 188 20.01 10.55 -2.43
CA PHE A 188 19.10 10.83 -1.32
C PHE A 188 19.63 12.01 -0.47
N ASP A 189 18.72 12.76 0.16
CA ASP A 189 19.07 13.91 1.02
C ASP A 189 19.54 13.51 2.42
N GLN A 190 19.24 12.26 2.85
CA GLN A 190 19.62 11.72 4.14
C GLN A 190 20.18 10.30 3.99
N PRO A 191 21.34 10.00 4.59
CA PRO A 191 21.87 8.65 4.66
C PRO A 191 21.09 7.80 5.67
N GLY A 192 21.26 6.47 5.59
CA GLY A 192 20.73 5.51 6.58
C GLY A 192 19.36 4.95 6.29
N ASN A 193 18.61 5.48 5.33
CA ASN A 193 17.32 4.90 4.94
C ASN A 193 17.52 3.71 3.99
N ARG A 194 17.33 2.50 4.51
CA ARG A 194 17.54 1.23 3.78
C ARG A 194 16.48 0.96 2.72
N GLU A 195 15.31 1.58 2.82
CA GLU A 195 14.18 1.35 1.90
C GLU A 195 14.31 2.12 0.59
N LEU A 196 14.89 3.32 0.64
CA LEU A 196 15.01 4.17 -0.55
C LEU A 196 15.66 3.47 -1.75
N PRO A 197 16.71 2.65 -1.59
CA PRO A 197 17.23 1.86 -2.71
C PRO A 197 16.20 0.97 -3.39
N GLN A 198 15.31 0.30 -2.65
CA GLN A 198 14.24 -0.53 -3.22
C GLN A 198 13.10 0.32 -3.79
N ILE A 199 12.66 1.32 -3.05
CA ILE A 199 11.55 2.21 -3.40
C ILE A 199 11.72 2.80 -4.83
N VAL A 200 12.92 3.28 -5.16
CA VAL A 200 13.20 3.85 -6.48
C VAL A 200 13.34 2.81 -7.60
N GLY A 201 13.30 1.53 -7.26
CA GLY A 201 13.28 0.41 -8.23
C GLY A 201 11.89 -0.12 -8.56
N GLN A 202 10.84 0.32 -7.86
CA GLN A 202 9.50 -0.29 -7.87
C GLN A 202 8.51 0.35 -8.84
N PHE A 203 8.76 1.53 -9.37
CA PHE A 203 7.83 2.17 -10.33
C PHE A 203 7.92 1.53 -11.72
N ALA A 204 6.82 1.58 -12.46
CA ALA A 204 6.78 1.15 -13.85
C ALA A 204 7.62 2.10 -14.71
N VAL A 205 8.57 1.57 -15.47
CA VAL A 205 9.35 2.35 -16.43
C VAL A 205 8.53 2.59 -17.69
N LEU A 206 8.50 3.81 -18.18
CA LEU A 206 7.65 4.30 -19.26
C LEU A 206 8.48 4.72 -20.47
N PRO A 207 8.00 4.50 -21.71
CA PRO A 207 8.73 4.87 -22.92
C PRO A 207 8.68 6.39 -23.15
N LYS A 208 9.78 7.07 -22.83
CA LYS A 208 9.92 8.53 -23.03
C LYS A 208 9.57 8.94 -24.45
N HIS A 209 10.14 8.25 -25.44
CA HIS A 209 9.96 8.57 -26.84
C HIS A 209 8.50 8.46 -27.31
N TRP A 210 7.68 7.57 -26.70
CA TRP A 210 6.27 7.45 -27.00
C TRP A 210 5.48 8.59 -26.35
N TRP A 211 5.73 8.86 -25.07
CA TRP A 211 5.01 9.90 -24.33
C TRP A 211 5.32 11.31 -24.83
N GLU A 212 6.55 11.58 -25.25
CA GLU A 212 6.94 12.86 -25.84
C GLU A 212 6.52 13.04 -27.30
N GLY A 213 6.04 11.96 -27.93
CA GLY A 213 5.51 11.97 -29.27
C GLY A 213 4.08 12.48 -29.39
N THR A 214 3.52 12.32 -30.57
CA THR A 214 2.12 12.66 -30.89
C THR A 214 1.26 11.40 -31.03
N ASP A 215 -0.03 11.53 -30.72
CA ASP A 215 -1.03 10.52 -31.00
C ASP A 215 -1.31 10.39 -32.51
N PRO A 216 -2.12 9.42 -32.96
CA PRO A 216 -2.47 9.24 -34.37
C PRO A 216 -3.18 10.46 -35.00
N SER A 217 -3.74 11.35 -34.22
CA SER A 217 -4.34 12.61 -34.69
C SER A 217 -3.34 13.75 -34.88
N GLY A 218 -2.07 13.54 -34.50
CA GLY A 218 -1.00 14.56 -34.51
C GLY A 218 -0.95 15.43 -33.26
N LYS A 219 -1.78 15.17 -32.26
CA LYS A 219 -1.76 15.90 -30.99
C LYS A 219 -0.66 15.36 -30.07
N LYS A 220 0.07 16.24 -29.40
CA LYS A 220 1.08 15.85 -28.40
C LYS A 220 0.41 15.12 -27.23
N ARG A 221 0.98 13.98 -26.82
CA ARG A 221 0.51 13.23 -25.66
C ARG A 221 0.71 14.00 -24.37
N ASP A 222 -0.24 13.88 -23.46
CA ASP A 222 -0.20 14.51 -22.12
C ASP A 222 -0.21 13.44 -21.05
N ILE A 223 0.93 13.21 -20.42
CA ILE A 223 1.09 12.23 -19.34
C ILE A 223 0.32 12.58 -18.06
N SER A 224 -0.20 13.80 -17.94
CA SER A 224 -1.04 14.25 -16.83
C SER A 224 -2.54 14.02 -17.04
N ALA A 225 -2.92 13.55 -18.21
CA ALA A 225 -4.30 13.32 -18.62
C ALA A 225 -4.66 11.83 -18.73
N THR A 226 -5.96 11.52 -18.60
CA THR A 226 -6.48 10.19 -18.94
C THR A 226 -6.38 9.94 -20.43
N THR A 227 -6.15 8.68 -20.82
CA THR A 227 -6.11 8.27 -22.22
C THR A 227 -6.60 6.84 -22.37
N LEU A 228 -7.27 6.55 -23.50
CA LEU A 228 -7.57 5.22 -24.00
C LEU A 228 -6.72 4.89 -25.25
N GLU A 229 -5.72 5.70 -25.58
CA GLU A 229 -4.72 5.31 -26.58
C GLU A 229 -3.92 4.13 -26.03
N VAL A 230 -3.80 3.06 -26.82
CA VAL A 230 -3.05 1.85 -26.43
C VAL A 230 -1.59 2.22 -26.20
N PRO A 231 -1.08 2.07 -24.97
CA PRO A 231 0.26 2.51 -24.65
C PRO A 231 1.31 1.50 -25.13
N LEU A 232 2.49 2.02 -25.47
CA LEU A 232 3.67 1.20 -25.73
C LEU A 232 4.21 0.67 -24.41
N GLY A 233 4.47 -0.62 -24.32
CA GLY A 233 4.98 -1.30 -23.13
C GLY A 233 6.30 -2.03 -23.36
N SER A 234 6.78 -2.70 -22.31
CA SER A 234 7.98 -3.54 -22.29
C SER A 234 7.75 -4.90 -21.60
N GLY A 235 6.54 -5.09 -21.06
CA GLY A 235 6.19 -6.25 -20.25
C GLY A 235 5.84 -7.50 -21.04
N ALA A 236 5.46 -8.56 -20.31
CA ALA A 236 5.09 -9.83 -20.92
C ALA A 236 3.79 -9.77 -21.72
N TYR A 237 2.95 -8.77 -21.46
CA TYR A 237 1.67 -8.57 -22.14
C TYR A 237 1.61 -7.20 -22.82
N ARG A 238 0.74 -7.12 -23.85
CA ARG A 238 0.31 -5.85 -24.46
C ARG A 238 -1.21 -5.87 -24.65
N ILE A 239 -1.82 -4.70 -24.76
CA ILE A 239 -3.25 -4.59 -25.06
C ILE A 239 -3.46 -5.04 -26.52
N LYS A 240 -4.28 -6.09 -26.71
CA LYS A 240 -4.67 -6.63 -28.01
C LYS A 240 -5.91 -5.92 -28.54
N ASP A 241 -6.90 -5.78 -27.67
CA ASP A 241 -8.22 -5.23 -28.01
C ASP A 241 -8.91 -4.70 -26.77
N PHE A 242 -9.85 -3.78 -26.92
CA PHE A 242 -10.69 -3.29 -25.83
C PHE A 242 -12.01 -2.68 -26.30
N ALA A 243 -13.02 -2.78 -25.45
CA ALA A 243 -14.25 -2.00 -25.55
C ALA A 243 -14.32 -1.10 -24.31
N ALA A 244 -14.19 0.22 -24.49
CA ALA A 244 -14.07 1.17 -23.40
C ALA A 244 -15.14 0.94 -22.31
N GLY A 245 -14.69 0.85 -21.05
CA GLY A 245 -15.52 0.60 -19.89
C GLY A 245 -16.13 -0.80 -19.76
N ARG A 246 -15.91 -1.70 -20.72
CA ARG A 246 -16.56 -3.03 -20.74
C ARG A 246 -15.60 -4.21 -20.79
N THR A 247 -14.60 -4.17 -21.65
CA THR A 247 -13.69 -5.31 -21.87
C THR A 247 -12.30 -4.82 -22.21
N ILE A 248 -11.28 -5.45 -21.67
CA ILE A 248 -9.89 -5.31 -22.10
C ILE A 248 -9.27 -6.69 -22.28
N VAL A 249 -8.56 -6.88 -23.38
CA VAL A 249 -7.91 -8.13 -23.76
C VAL A 249 -6.42 -7.88 -23.87
N LEU A 250 -5.65 -8.61 -23.09
CA LEU A 250 -4.20 -8.58 -23.13
C LEU A 250 -3.71 -9.85 -23.84
N GLU A 251 -2.71 -9.71 -24.71
CA GLU A 251 -2.05 -10.85 -25.36
C GLU A 251 -0.59 -10.95 -24.91
N TRP A 252 -0.12 -12.17 -24.75
CA TRP A 252 1.26 -12.46 -24.42
C TRP A 252 2.19 -12.13 -25.59
N VAL A 253 3.31 -11.45 -25.28
CA VAL A 253 4.34 -11.07 -26.24
C VAL A 253 5.32 -12.22 -26.42
N LYS A 254 5.21 -12.97 -27.52
CA LYS A 254 5.98 -14.21 -27.76
C LYS A 254 7.50 -14.01 -27.75
N ASP A 255 7.98 -12.87 -28.22
CA ASP A 255 9.39 -12.48 -28.27
C ASP A 255 9.78 -11.52 -27.14
N HIS A 256 9.03 -11.56 -26.04
CA HIS A 256 9.32 -10.75 -24.85
C HIS A 256 10.77 -10.97 -24.40
N TRP A 257 11.50 -9.86 -24.31
CA TRP A 257 12.95 -9.88 -24.08
C TRP A 257 13.36 -10.53 -22.75
N ALA A 258 12.49 -10.49 -21.73
CA ALA A 258 12.77 -10.99 -20.38
C ALA A 258 12.21 -12.39 -20.11
N LYS A 259 11.57 -13.07 -21.08
CA LYS A 259 10.86 -14.35 -20.88
C LYS A 259 11.72 -15.47 -20.26
N ASP A 260 13.02 -15.46 -20.54
CA ASP A 260 13.97 -16.46 -20.07
C ASP A 260 14.79 -16.00 -18.86
N LEU A 261 14.48 -14.80 -18.28
CA LEU A 261 15.09 -14.38 -17.05
C LEU A 261 14.59 -15.22 -15.87
N ASN A 262 15.49 -15.54 -14.96
CA ASN A 262 15.19 -16.34 -13.76
C ASN A 262 13.98 -15.81 -12.95
N VAL A 263 13.79 -14.49 -12.90
CA VAL A 263 12.65 -13.84 -12.25
C VAL A 263 11.34 -13.90 -13.04
N CYS A 264 11.39 -14.35 -14.31
CA CYS A 264 10.23 -14.45 -15.22
C CYS A 264 9.85 -15.89 -15.57
N VAL A 265 10.77 -16.85 -15.40
CA VAL A 265 10.50 -18.27 -15.67
C VAL A 265 9.32 -18.76 -14.84
N GLY A 266 8.40 -19.50 -15.46
CA GLY A 266 7.20 -20.04 -14.80
C GLY A 266 6.08 -19.02 -14.52
N ARG A 267 6.25 -17.76 -14.97
CA ARG A 267 5.24 -16.68 -14.84
C ARG A 267 4.63 -16.36 -16.22
N ASP A 268 3.56 -15.55 -16.23
CA ASP A 268 2.92 -15.07 -17.47
C ASP A 268 2.51 -16.21 -18.42
N ASN A 269 1.79 -17.20 -17.88
CA ASN A 269 1.54 -18.48 -18.55
C ASN A 269 0.36 -18.47 -19.53
N PHE A 270 -0.56 -17.52 -19.42
CA PHE A 270 -1.71 -17.43 -20.33
C PHE A 270 -1.33 -16.70 -21.62
N GLN A 271 -1.79 -17.22 -22.75
CA GLN A 271 -1.59 -16.58 -24.05
C GLN A 271 -2.46 -15.32 -24.17
N GLU A 272 -3.62 -15.31 -23.52
CA GLU A 272 -4.54 -14.19 -23.48
C GLU A 272 -5.13 -14.04 -22.07
N ILE A 273 -5.21 -12.81 -21.59
CA ILE A 273 -5.91 -12.44 -20.36
C ILE A 273 -7.05 -11.50 -20.73
N ARG A 274 -8.27 -11.85 -20.35
CA ARG A 274 -9.45 -11.08 -20.64
C ARG A 274 -10.08 -10.59 -19.35
N TYR A 275 -10.32 -9.28 -19.24
CA TYR A 275 -11.07 -8.66 -18.16
C TYR A 275 -12.42 -8.18 -18.68
N GLU A 276 -13.50 -8.74 -18.12
CA GLU A 276 -14.87 -8.35 -18.39
C GLU A 276 -15.40 -7.48 -17.25
N TYR A 277 -15.91 -6.29 -17.56
CA TYR A 277 -16.42 -5.35 -16.57
C TYR A 277 -17.90 -5.52 -16.34
N PHE A 278 -18.29 -5.57 -15.09
CA PHE A 278 -19.66 -5.72 -14.64
C PHE A 278 -20.08 -4.55 -13.76
N ARG A 279 -21.34 -4.19 -13.79
CA ARG A 279 -21.88 -3.10 -12.98
C ARG A 279 -21.56 -3.26 -11.49
N ASP A 280 -21.67 -4.48 -10.99
CA ASP A 280 -21.44 -4.81 -9.59
C ASP A 280 -20.97 -6.26 -9.40
N THR A 281 -20.60 -6.59 -8.17
CA THR A 281 -20.08 -7.92 -7.81
C THR A 281 -21.13 -9.04 -7.90
N ILE A 282 -22.43 -8.72 -7.78
CA ILE A 282 -23.51 -9.71 -7.88
C ILE A 282 -23.64 -10.17 -9.32
N VAL A 283 -23.67 -9.22 -10.27
CA VAL A 283 -23.73 -9.53 -11.70
C VAL A 283 -22.48 -10.31 -12.13
N ALA A 284 -21.29 -9.92 -11.66
CA ALA A 284 -20.04 -10.64 -11.93
C ALA A 284 -20.07 -12.08 -11.38
N ARG A 285 -20.69 -12.31 -10.21
CA ARG A 285 -20.85 -13.65 -9.66
C ARG A 285 -21.83 -14.50 -10.50
N GLU A 286 -22.93 -13.94 -10.92
CA GLU A 286 -23.88 -14.68 -11.79
C GLU A 286 -23.25 -15.02 -13.16
N ALA A 287 -22.42 -14.12 -13.71
CA ALA A 287 -21.62 -14.38 -14.90
C ALA A 287 -20.61 -15.53 -14.68
N PHE A 288 -19.95 -15.59 -13.52
CA PHE A 288 -19.10 -16.70 -13.15
C PHE A 288 -19.86 -18.04 -13.08
N LYS A 289 -21.05 -18.06 -12.47
CA LYS A 289 -21.91 -19.25 -12.45
C LYS A 289 -22.34 -19.69 -13.85
N GLY A 290 -22.48 -18.74 -14.78
CA GLY A 290 -22.80 -18.95 -16.19
C GLY A 290 -21.60 -19.33 -17.06
N ASP A 291 -20.42 -19.65 -16.50
CA ASP A 291 -19.20 -20.05 -17.21
C ASP A 291 -18.66 -18.98 -18.18
N THR A 292 -18.86 -17.69 -17.87
CA THR A 292 -18.26 -16.60 -18.64
C THR A 292 -16.92 -16.14 -18.08
N LEU A 293 -16.58 -16.58 -16.87
CA LEU A 293 -15.35 -16.27 -16.14
C LEU A 293 -14.70 -17.55 -15.66
N ASP A 294 -13.35 -17.56 -15.57
CA ASP A 294 -12.57 -18.73 -15.19
C ASP A 294 -12.07 -18.67 -13.74
N PHE A 295 -11.94 -17.47 -13.17
CA PHE A 295 -11.46 -17.27 -11.81
C PHE A 295 -12.21 -16.13 -11.13
N ARG A 296 -12.49 -16.33 -9.84
CA ARG A 296 -13.08 -15.32 -8.99
C ARG A 296 -12.51 -15.37 -7.58
N SER A 297 -12.04 -14.23 -7.09
CA SER A 297 -11.75 -14.04 -5.67
C SER A 297 -13.01 -13.54 -4.95
N GLU A 298 -13.43 -14.20 -3.87
CA GLU A 298 -14.62 -13.83 -3.10
C GLU A 298 -14.23 -13.15 -1.79
N ASN A 299 -14.64 -11.90 -1.60
CA ASN A 299 -14.38 -11.12 -0.40
C ASN A 299 -15.59 -11.02 0.55
N SER A 300 -16.74 -11.57 0.16
CA SER A 300 -17.94 -11.54 0.98
C SER A 300 -18.09 -12.86 1.74
N ALA A 301 -17.90 -12.84 3.05
CA ALA A 301 -18.13 -14.01 3.90
C ALA A 301 -19.54 -14.59 3.74
N LYS A 302 -20.56 -13.71 3.58
CA LYS A 302 -21.92 -14.13 3.29
C LYS A 302 -21.99 -14.90 1.96
N ASP A 303 -21.45 -14.33 0.90
CA ASP A 303 -21.53 -14.92 -0.43
C ASP A 303 -20.73 -16.24 -0.48
N TRP A 304 -19.54 -16.28 0.15
CA TRP A 304 -18.78 -17.52 0.29
C TRP A 304 -19.61 -18.62 0.97
N ALA A 305 -20.29 -18.29 2.05
CA ALA A 305 -21.09 -19.25 2.81
C ALA A 305 -22.39 -19.68 2.11
N THR A 306 -22.97 -18.84 1.23
CA THR A 306 -24.36 -19.05 0.78
C THR A 306 -24.57 -19.05 -0.73
N ALA A 307 -23.61 -18.57 -1.54
CA ALA A 307 -23.82 -18.35 -2.96
C ALA A 307 -23.15 -19.38 -3.87
N TYR A 308 -22.30 -20.26 -3.32
CA TYR A 308 -21.51 -21.24 -4.07
C TYR A 308 -22.10 -22.66 -4.01
N ASP A 309 -23.42 -22.79 -3.77
CA ASP A 309 -24.16 -24.05 -3.85
C ASP A 309 -24.90 -24.13 -5.21
N PHE A 310 -24.15 -24.34 -6.30
CA PHE A 310 -24.72 -24.48 -7.64
C PHE A 310 -24.14 -25.73 -8.37
N PRO A 311 -24.77 -26.20 -9.47
CA PRO A 311 -24.43 -27.49 -10.08
C PRO A 311 -22.94 -27.68 -10.40
N ALA A 312 -22.28 -26.65 -10.97
CA ALA A 312 -20.88 -26.78 -11.35
C ALA A 312 -19.92 -27.01 -10.16
N VAL A 313 -20.25 -26.50 -8.96
CA VAL A 313 -19.51 -26.80 -7.72
C VAL A 313 -19.73 -28.24 -7.30
N LYS A 314 -20.98 -28.71 -7.31
CA LYS A 314 -21.34 -30.10 -6.96
C LYS A 314 -20.74 -31.14 -7.90
N GLU A 315 -20.53 -30.75 -9.16
CA GLU A 315 -19.93 -31.56 -10.20
C GLU A 315 -18.40 -31.42 -10.29
N ASN A 316 -17.76 -30.67 -9.37
CA ASN A 316 -16.34 -30.37 -9.36
C ASN A 316 -15.81 -29.69 -10.65
N ARG A 317 -16.67 -29.01 -11.40
CA ARG A 317 -16.25 -28.13 -12.52
C ARG A 317 -15.84 -26.75 -12.03
N VAL A 318 -16.29 -26.36 -10.84
CA VAL A 318 -15.82 -25.19 -10.09
C VAL A 318 -15.25 -25.68 -8.76
N LEU A 319 -14.00 -25.32 -8.50
CA LEU A 319 -13.30 -25.66 -7.25
C LEU A 319 -13.37 -24.46 -6.31
N LEU A 320 -13.65 -24.72 -5.04
CA LEU A 320 -13.60 -23.73 -3.96
C LEU A 320 -12.35 -23.99 -3.13
N GLU A 321 -11.55 -22.96 -2.93
CA GLU A 321 -10.29 -23.08 -2.22
C GLU A 321 -10.04 -21.85 -1.34
N GLU A 322 -9.55 -22.08 -0.13
CA GLU A 322 -9.16 -21.04 0.81
C GLU A 322 -7.63 -21.02 0.95
N PHE A 323 -7.04 -19.83 0.83
CA PHE A 323 -5.59 -19.65 0.92
C PHE A 323 -5.24 -18.81 2.14
N ASP A 324 -4.31 -19.28 2.95
CA ASP A 324 -3.71 -18.51 4.02
C ASP A 324 -2.81 -17.41 3.42
N ILE A 325 -3.16 -16.16 3.65
CA ILE A 325 -2.34 -15.00 3.25
C ILE A 325 -1.38 -14.68 4.39
N ARG A 326 -0.06 -14.82 4.15
CA ARG A 326 1.00 -14.57 5.13
C ARG A 326 1.95 -13.43 4.74
N SER A 327 1.75 -12.86 3.57
CA SER A 327 2.60 -11.80 3.03
C SER A 327 2.10 -10.39 3.37
N GLN A 328 0.93 -10.28 3.97
CA GLN A 328 0.31 -8.99 4.26
C GLN A 328 -0.63 -9.11 5.46
N GLY A 329 -0.40 -8.30 6.48
CA GLY A 329 -1.35 -8.09 7.57
C GLY A 329 -2.42 -7.07 7.17
N VAL A 330 -3.58 -7.14 7.83
CA VAL A 330 -4.64 -6.15 7.64
C VAL A 330 -5.16 -5.73 9.00
N MET A 331 -5.04 -4.45 9.31
CA MET A 331 -5.72 -3.82 10.45
C MET A 331 -7.03 -3.21 9.96
N GLN A 332 -8.16 -3.86 10.25
CA GLN A 332 -9.50 -3.34 9.96
C GLN A 332 -10.21 -2.97 11.27
N ALA A 333 -10.73 -1.78 11.36
CA ALA A 333 -11.32 -1.29 12.61
C ALA A 333 -12.37 -0.19 12.42
N PHE A 334 -13.14 0.05 13.48
CA PHE A 334 -13.82 1.32 13.71
C PHE A 334 -12.80 2.36 14.19
N VAL A 335 -12.66 3.43 13.43
CA VAL A 335 -11.65 4.48 13.64
C VAL A 335 -12.26 5.64 14.40
N PHE A 336 -11.62 6.02 15.52
CA PHE A 336 -11.99 7.20 16.30
C PHE A 336 -11.21 8.43 15.81
N ASN A 337 -11.89 9.53 15.59
CA ASN A 337 -11.22 10.81 15.42
C ASN A 337 -10.78 11.37 16.78
N ILE A 338 -9.58 11.03 17.22
CA ILE A 338 -9.04 11.47 18.53
C ILE A 338 -8.76 12.97 18.62
N ARG A 339 -8.97 13.75 17.53
CA ARG A 339 -8.97 15.23 17.57
C ARG A 339 -10.26 15.77 18.17
N ARG A 340 -11.32 14.97 18.19
CA ARG A 340 -12.57 15.30 18.89
C ARG A 340 -12.40 15.05 20.39
N ASP A 341 -12.71 16.03 21.23
CA ASP A 341 -12.47 15.99 22.68
C ASP A 341 -13.07 14.75 23.36
N LYS A 342 -14.26 14.35 22.93
CA LYS A 342 -14.96 13.16 23.44
C LYS A 342 -14.19 11.84 23.27
N PHE A 343 -13.24 11.76 22.33
CA PHE A 343 -12.43 10.56 22.08
C PHE A 343 -10.98 10.67 22.57
N LYS A 344 -10.56 11.79 23.14
CA LYS A 344 -9.18 11.95 23.63
C LYS A 344 -8.86 11.00 24.78
N ASP A 345 -9.81 10.80 25.70
CA ASP A 345 -9.63 9.89 26.82
C ASP A 345 -9.63 8.43 26.34
N PRO A 346 -8.55 7.65 26.57
CA PRO A 346 -8.46 6.26 26.16
C PRO A 346 -9.51 5.37 26.82
N ARG A 347 -9.99 5.72 28.02
CA ARG A 347 -11.02 4.96 28.72
C ARG A 347 -12.36 4.97 27.97
N VAL A 348 -12.68 6.08 27.30
CA VAL A 348 -13.87 6.18 26.45
C VAL A 348 -13.77 5.21 25.27
N ARG A 349 -12.61 5.17 24.60
CA ARG A 349 -12.37 4.26 23.47
C ARG A 349 -12.39 2.80 23.92
N LEU A 350 -11.80 2.51 25.08
CA LEU A 350 -11.83 1.18 25.67
C LEU A 350 -13.25 0.76 26.06
N ALA A 351 -14.05 1.65 26.63
CA ALA A 351 -15.45 1.39 26.94
C ALA A 351 -16.27 1.01 25.70
N MET A 352 -16.01 1.69 24.58
CA MET A 352 -16.64 1.34 23.31
C MET A 352 -16.16 -0.03 22.79
N ASN A 353 -14.89 -0.39 22.99
CA ASN A 353 -14.38 -1.72 22.66
C ASN A 353 -15.07 -2.84 23.50
N TYR A 354 -15.36 -2.57 24.78
CA TYR A 354 -16.17 -3.48 25.62
C TYR A 354 -17.63 -3.59 25.15
N ALA A 355 -18.20 -2.53 24.59
CA ALA A 355 -19.55 -2.56 24.05
C ALA A 355 -19.67 -3.32 22.72
N PHE A 356 -18.55 -3.65 22.08
CA PHE A 356 -18.53 -4.34 20.78
C PHE A 356 -18.56 -5.86 20.95
N ASP A 357 -19.68 -6.48 20.59
CA ASP A 357 -19.84 -7.94 20.60
C ASP A 357 -19.38 -8.54 19.25
N PHE A 358 -18.07 -8.82 19.15
CA PHE A 358 -17.48 -9.38 17.93
C PHE A 358 -17.99 -10.80 17.65
N GLU A 359 -18.14 -11.64 18.66
CA GLU A 359 -18.53 -13.04 18.50
C GLU A 359 -19.93 -13.15 17.86
N GLU A 360 -20.86 -12.32 18.32
CA GLU A 360 -22.20 -12.28 17.73
C GLU A 360 -22.18 -11.65 16.32
N MET A 361 -21.37 -10.61 16.10
CA MET A 361 -21.17 -10.04 14.77
C MET A 361 -20.56 -11.04 13.80
N ASN A 362 -19.55 -11.78 14.25
CA ASN A 362 -18.91 -12.83 13.44
C ASN A 362 -19.92 -13.90 13.02
N LYS A 363 -20.76 -14.35 13.97
CA LYS A 363 -21.81 -15.33 13.69
C LYS A 363 -22.86 -14.79 12.70
N GLN A 364 -23.41 -13.60 12.93
CA GLN A 364 -24.53 -13.07 12.16
C GLN A 364 -24.15 -12.47 10.81
N ILE A 365 -22.99 -11.81 10.74
CA ILE A 365 -22.56 -11.04 9.56
C ILE A 365 -21.48 -11.76 8.77
N PHE A 366 -20.53 -12.40 9.46
CA PHE A 366 -19.36 -13.02 8.85
C PHE A 366 -19.41 -14.56 8.81
N PHE A 367 -20.50 -15.17 9.23
CA PHE A 367 -20.71 -16.63 9.18
C PHE A 367 -19.61 -17.44 9.88
N GLY A 368 -19.03 -16.87 10.95
CA GLY A 368 -17.97 -17.51 11.72
C GLY A 368 -16.59 -17.48 11.08
N GLN A 369 -16.42 -16.82 9.94
CA GLN A 369 -15.19 -16.87 9.12
C GLN A 369 -14.11 -15.87 9.55
N TYR A 370 -14.42 -14.90 10.42
CA TYR A 370 -13.50 -13.86 10.80
C TYR A 370 -12.85 -14.12 12.16
N LYS A 371 -11.68 -13.56 12.36
CA LYS A 371 -10.98 -13.51 13.65
C LYS A 371 -10.91 -12.05 14.12
N ARG A 372 -11.06 -11.84 15.44
CA ARG A 372 -10.91 -10.50 16.00
C ARG A 372 -9.44 -10.10 16.00
N ILE A 373 -9.15 -8.93 15.50
CA ILE A 373 -7.80 -8.36 15.41
C ILE A 373 -7.36 -7.89 16.81
N ALA A 374 -6.17 -8.30 17.23
CA ALA A 374 -5.56 -7.91 18.50
C ALA A 374 -4.24 -7.15 18.34
N SER A 375 -3.73 -7.03 17.13
CA SER A 375 -2.50 -6.32 16.79
C SER A 375 -2.67 -5.55 15.48
N TYR A 376 -1.91 -4.47 15.29
CA TYR A 376 -1.80 -3.79 14.00
C TYR A 376 -1.21 -4.71 12.93
N PHE A 377 -0.36 -5.66 13.31
CA PHE A 377 0.29 -6.64 12.43
C PHE A 377 -0.38 -8.02 12.48
N GLU A 378 -1.68 -8.08 12.76
CA GLU A 378 -2.39 -9.34 12.88
C GLU A 378 -2.21 -10.21 11.62
N GLY A 379 -1.91 -11.50 11.83
CA GLY A 379 -1.59 -12.44 10.76
C GLY A 379 -0.11 -12.52 10.39
N LEU A 380 0.72 -11.59 10.85
CA LEU A 380 2.17 -11.57 10.61
C LEU A 380 2.96 -11.96 11.87
N GLU A 381 4.23 -12.35 11.69
CA GLU A 381 5.15 -12.61 12.81
C GLU A 381 5.46 -11.34 13.64
N LEU A 382 5.26 -10.15 13.08
CA LEU A 382 5.40 -8.87 13.77
C LEU A 382 4.30 -8.59 14.78
N ALA A 383 3.23 -9.39 14.81
CA ALA A 383 2.13 -9.21 15.75
C ALA A 383 2.59 -9.50 17.18
N ALA A 384 2.47 -8.49 18.05
CA ALA A 384 2.75 -8.67 19.49
C ALA A 384 1.80 -9.73 20.08
N ARG A 385 2.35 -10.67 20.82
CA ARG A 385 1.63 -11.75 21.51
C ARG A 385 2.24 -11.99 22.89
N GLY A 386 1.41 -12.04 23.91
CA GLY A 386 1.88 -12.22 25.28
C GLY A 386 2.58 -10.98 25.85
N LEU A 387 3.51 -11.20 26.77
CA LEU A 387 4.40 -10.18 27.31
C LEU A 387 5.70 -10.14 26.49
N PRO A 388 6.37 -8.98 26.43
CA PRO A 388 7.66 -8.88 25.75
C PRO A 388 8.71 -9.74 26.43
N GLU A 389 9.55 -10.40 25.63
CA GLU A 389 10.62 -11.29 26.10
C GLU A 389 11.95 -11.01 25.37
N GLY A 390 13.06 -11.51 25.92
CA GLY A 390 14.37 -11.49 25.29
C GLY A 390 14.82 -10.09 24.86
N LYS A 391 15.17 -9.92 23.57
CA LYS A 391 15.66 -8.64 23.03
C LYS A 391 14.58 -7.56 22.99
N GLU A 392 13.32 -7.94 22.73
CA GLU A 392 12.19 -7.00 22.75
C GLU A 392 12.02 -6.40 24.14
N LEU A 393 12.02 -7.22 25.19
CA LEU A 393 11.95 -6.75 26.57
C LEU A 393 13.11 -5.80 26.89
N ALA A 394 14.34 -6.14 26.48
CA ALA A 394 15.51 -5.29 26.74
C ALA A 394 15.40 -3.90 26.08
N ILE A 395 14.84 -3.83 24.86
CA ILE A 395 14.58 -2.55 24.16
C ILE A 395 13.51 -1.75 24.89
N LEU A 396 12.40 -2.39 25.26
CA LEU A 396 11.28 -1.74 25.95
C LEU A 396 11.67 -1.27 27.36
N GLU A 397 12.50 -2.02 28.09
CA GLU A 397 13.04 -1.60 29.39
C GLU A 397 13.85 -0.31 29.29
N ALA A 398 14.62 -0.10 28.22
CA ALA A 398 15.38 1.13 28.01
C ALA A 398 14.49 2.38 27.82
N VAL A 399 13.21 2.21 27.56
CA VAL A 399 12.22 3.27 27.37
C VAL A 399 10.97 3.08 28.25
N ARG A 400 11.10 2.35 29.35
CA ARG A 400 10.00 1.96 30.25
C ARG A 400 9.15 3.15 30.72
N ASP A 401 9.78 4.28 30.96
CA ASP A 401 9.13 5.54 31.37
C ASP A 401 8.30 6.19 30.26
N LYS A 402 8.47 5.77 29.02
CA LYS A 402 7.80 6.31 27.83
C LYS A 402 6.68 5.41 27.29
N VAL A 403 6.54 4.22 27.85
CA VAL A 403 5.52 3.25 27.43
C VAL A 403 4.56 2.94 28.59
N PRO A 404 3.29 2.58 28.31
CA PRO A 404 2.33 2.21 29.36
C PRO A 404 2.84 1.02 30.18
N ALA A 405 2.65 1.07 31.51
CA ALA A 405 3.10 0.01 32.42
C ALA A 405 2.49 -1.36 32.12
N GLU A 406 1.30 -1.38 31.53
CA GLU A 406 0.59 -2.59 31.11
C GLU A 406 1.35 -3.42 30.10
N VAL A 407 2.20 -2.79 29.27
CA VAL A 407 3.07 -3.49 28.29
C VAL A 407 3.93 -4.57 28.99
N PHE A 408 4.32 -4.32 30.24
CA PHE A 408 5.20 -5.23 31.01
C PHE A 408 4.45 -6.16 31.95
N THR A 409 3.16 -5.95 32.15
CA THR A 409 2.42 -6.61 33.25
C THR A 409 1.22 -7.42 32.79
N LYS A 410 0.66 -7.11 31.61
CA LYS A 410 -0.58 -7.73 31.14
C LYS A 410 -0.58 -7.89 29.63
N PRO A 411 -0.71 -9.12 29.10
CA PRO A 411 -0.93 -9.32 27.68
C PRO A 411 -2.21 -8.59 27.23
N TYR A 412 -2.16 -7.91 26.08
CA TYR A 412 -3.37 -7.33 25.51
C TYR A 412 -4.33 -8.43 25.05
N THR A 413 -5.58 -8.33 25.46
CA THR A 413 -6.67 -9.20 24.99
C THR A 413 -7.90 -8.35 24.74
N ASN A 414 -8.64 -8.64 23.67
CA ASN A 414 -9.93 -8.03 23.43
C ASN A 414 -10.98 -8.54 24.43
N PRO A 415 -11.98 -7.74 24.82
CA PRO A 415 -13.16 -8.23 25.51
C PRO A 415 -13.88 -9.30 24.66
N VAL A 416 -14.31 -10.38 25.29
CA VAL A 416 -15.05 -11.47 24.64
C VAL A 416 -16.54 -11.30 24.93
N GLY A 417 -17.38 -11.31 23.87
CA GLY A 417 -18.84 -11.28 23.95
C GLY A 417 -19.47 -12.66 23.76
N GLY A 418 -20.46 -12.77 22.88
CA GLY A 418 -21.09 -14.01 22.40
C GLY A 418 -22.04 -14.70 23.38
N THR A 419 -22.01 -14.38 24.67
CA THR A 419 -22.96 -14.88 25.66
C THR A 419 -23.61 -13.75 26.44
N PRO A 420 -24.86 -13.94 26.94
CA PRO A 420 -25.53 -12.91 27.75
C PRO A 420 -24.73 -12.52 29.00
N GLU A 421 -24.00 -13.43 29.61
CA GLU A 421 -23.15 -13.22 30.78
C GLU A 421 -22.01 -12.29 30.46
N ASN A 422 -21.26 -12.59 29.40
CA ASN A 422 -20.13 -11.80 28.93
C ASN A 422 -20.57 -10.40 28.50
N VAL A 423 -21.64 -10.30 27.71
CA VAL A 423 -22.21 -9.01 27.29
C VAL A 423 -22.59 -8.14 28.49
N ARG A 424 -23.26 -8.73 29.52
CA ARG A 424 -23.58 -7.98 30.75
C ARG A 424 -22.33 -7.54 31.51
N ALA A 425 -21.32 -8.39 31.60
CA ALA A 425 -20.04 -8.05 32.23
C ALA A 425 -19.34 -6.91 31.49
N ASN A 426 -19.27 -7.00 30.17
CA ASN A 426 -18.67 -6.01 29.29
C ASN A 426 -19.39 -4.64 29.39
N VAL A 427 -20.73 -4.64 29.42
CA VAL A 427 -21.52 -3.40 29.60
C VAL A 427 -21.23 -2.75 30.95
N ARG A 428 -21.15 -3.54 32.05
CA ARG A 428 -20.78 -2.98 33.37
C ARG A 428 -19.40 -2.35 33.35
N GLU A 429 -18.42 -3.00 32.73
CA GLU A 429 -17.06 -2.47 32.62
C GLU A 429 -17.01 -1.22 31.75
N ALA A 430 -17.72 -1.19 30.61
CA ALA A 430 -17.84 -0.01 29.77
C ALA A 430 -18.41 1.20 30.56
N LEU A 431 -19.48 1.00 31.33
CA LEU A 431 -20.08 2.05 32.15
C LEU A 431 -19.16 2.51 33.29
N ARG A 432 -18.38 1.59 33.90
CA ARG A 432 -17.37 1.96 34.90
C ARG A 432 -16.28 2.87 34.30
N LEU A 433 -15.73 2.50 33.13
CA LEU A 433 -14.72 3.28 32.42
C LEU A 433 -15.24 4.67 32.01
N LEU A 434 -16.47 4.73 31.50
CA LEU A 434 -17.11 5.99 31.13
C LEU A 434 -17.31 6.90 32.36
N LYS A 435 -17.72 6.35 33.50
CA LYS A 435 -17.85 7.11 34.75
C LYS A 435 -16.51 7.68 35.21
N GLU A 436 -15.45 6.90 35.16
CA GLU A 436 -14.07 7.36 35.46
C GLU A 436 -13.58 8.43 34.49
N ALA A 437 -14.04 8.39 33.23
CA ALA A 437 -13.77 9.42 32.23
C ALA A 437 -14.67 10.66 32.35
N GLY A 438 -15.55 10.73 33.37
CA GLY A 438 -16.45 11.88 33.63
C GLY A 438 -17.75 11.84 32.82
N TRP A 439 -18.22 10.66 32.42
CA TRP A 439 -19.47 10.47 31.71
C TRP A 439 -20.43 9.59 32.52
N GLU A 440 -21.67 9.99 32.68
CA GLU A 440 -22.70 9.22 33.37
C GLU A 440 -23.99 9.12 32.55
N VAL A 441 -24.68 7.99 32.66
CA VAL A 441 -26.00 7.83 32.03
C VAL A 441 -27.05 8.56 32.85
N ARG A 442 -27.68 9.58 32.27
CA ARG A 442 -28.77 10.34 32.83
C ARG A 442 -29.94 10.37 31.85
N ASN A 443 -31.12 9.97 32.30
CA ASN A 443 -32.31 9.88 31.43
C ASN A 443 -32.02 9.08 30.11
N GLN A 444 -31.37 7.93 30.25
CA GLN A 444 -30.96 7.05 29.13
C GLN A 444 -29.96 7.68 28.16
N LYS A 445 -29.35 8.79 28.48
CA LYS A 445 -28.32 9.44 27.67
C LYS A 445 -27.02 9.56 28.45
N LEU A 446 -25.92 9.18 27.78
CA LEU A 446 -24.58 9.36 28.31
C LEU A 446 -24.26 10.87 28.31
N THR A 447 -24.07 11.45 29.50
CA THR A 447 -23.93 12.87 29.68
C THR A 447 -22.63 13.19 30.40
N ASN A 448 -21.90 14.20 29.93
CA ASN A 448 -20.69 14.68 30.60
C ASN A 448 -21.08 15.33 31.93
N VAL A 449 -20.46 14.90 33.03
CA VAL A 449 -20.83 15.37 34.39
C VAL A 449 -20.51 16.84 34.64
N LYS A 450 -19.55 17.41 33.88
CA LYS A 450 -19.11 18.82 34.02
C LYS A 450 -19.86 19.75 33.07
N SER A 451 -19.94 19.40 31.78
CA SER A 451 -20.53 20.27 30.75
C SER A 451 -22.02 20.06 30.53
N GLY A 452 -22.58 18.91 30.93
CA GLY A 452 -23.95 18.53 30.62
C GLY A 452 -24.14 18.07 29.15
N GLU A 453 -23.07 17.97 28.35
CA GLU A 453 -23.11 17.56 26.96
C GLU A 453 -23.53 16.10 26.83
N ILE A 454 -24.42 15.81 25.89
CA ILE A 454 -24.82 14.44 25.54
C ILE A 454 -23.78 13.83 24.57
N PHE A 455 -23.34 12.62 24.87
CA PHE A 455 -22.38 11.88 24.00
C PHE A 455 -23.09 11.43 22.72
N SER A 456 -22.81 12.09 21.63
CA SER A 456 -23.31 11.77 20.30
C SER A 456 -22.18 11.40 19.35
N ILE A 457 -22.44 10.46 18.43
CA ILE A 457 -21.48 10.00 17.42
C ILE A 457 -22.15 10.05 16.06
N GLU A 458 -21.50 10.69 15.11
CA GLU A 458 -21.77 10.54 13.69
C GLU A 458 -20.82 9.50 13.07
N PHE A 459 -21.36 8.38 12.62
CA PHE A 459 -20.61 7.44 11.78
C PHE A 459 -20.64 7.89 10.33
N LEU A 460 -19.48 8.18 9.78
CA LEU A 460 -19.30 8.47 8.36
C LEU A 460 -19.16 7.14 7.59
N VAL A 461 -20.00 6.93 6.60
CA VAL A 461 -19.97 5.76 5.71
C VAL A 461 -20.00 6.18 4.24
N SER A 462 -19.34 5.40 3.39
CA SER A 462 -19.44 5.59 1.93
C SER A 462 -20.68 4.88 1.41
N ALA A 463 -21.49 5.57 0.61
CA ALA A 463 -22.66 4.98 -0.05
C ALA A 463 -22.29 3.84 -1.03
N SER A 464 -21.02 3.76 -1.45
CA SER A 464 -20.50 2.67 -2.27
C SER A 464 -20.08 1.44 -1.47
N ASP A 465 -20.02 1.52 -0.11
CA ASP A 465 -19.72 0.39 0.78
C ASP A 465 -20.98 -0.10 1.50
N PRO A 466 -21.68 -1.12 0.99
CA PRO A 466 -22.88 -1.66 1.63
C PRO A 466 -22.60 -2.35 2.97
N ASN A 467 -21.35 -2.71 3.26
CA ASN A 467 -20.97 -3.34 4.52
C ASN A 467 -20.83 -2.30 5.64
N GLY A 468 -20.37 -1.09 5.35
CA GLY A 468 -20.19 -0.04 6.35
C GLY A 468 -21.47 0.24 7.15
N GLU A 469 -22.62 0.42 6.47
CA GLU A 469 -23.91 0.61 7.15
C GLU A 469 -24.36 -0.62 7.94
N ARG A 470 -24.12 -1.84 7.45
CA ARG A 470 -24.45 -3.08 8.18
C ARG A 470 -23.66 -3.19 9.48
N PHE A 471 -22.37 -2.86 9.43
CA PHE A 471 -21.51 -2.93 10.62
C PHE A 471 -21.94 -1.89 11.67
N VAL A 472 -22.24 -0.67 11.26
CA VAL A 472 -22.75 0.35 12.17
C VAL A 472 -24.13 -0.04 12.72
N SER A 473 -25.01 -0.56 11.89
CA SER A 473 -26.36 -1.00 12.31
C SER A 473 -26.31 -2.12 13.34
N PHE A 474 -25.34 -3.03 13.23
CA PHE A 474 -25.10 -4.07 14.24
C PHE A 474 -24.56 -3.50 15.55
N TYR A 475 -23.60 -2.55 15.47
CA TYR A 475 -22.94 -1.99 16.66
C TYR A 475 -23.80 -0.97 17.41
N ARG A 476 -24.68 -0.24 16.72
CA ARG A 476 -25.53 0.83 17.26
C ARG A 476 -26.29 0.41 18.54
N PRO A 477 -27.02 -0.71 18.58
CA PRO A 477 -27.78 -1.09 19.79
C PRO A 477 -26.91 -1.26 21.03
N SER A 478 -25.68 -1.73 20.85
CA SER A 478 -24.72 -1.90 21.94
C SER A 478 -24.21 -0.57 22.48
N LEU A 479 -23.96 0.42 21.60
CA LEU A 479 -23.58 1.77 21.99
C LEU A 479 -24.74 2.53 22.66
N GLU A 480 -25.95 2.38 22.13
CA GLU A 480 -27.16 2.96 22.73
C GLU A 480 -27.45 2.39 24.11
N ARG A 481 -27.15 1.10 24.36
CA ARG A 481 -27.28 0.44 25.68
C ARG A 481 -26.41 1.10 26.76
N ILE A 482 -25.27 1.68 26.40
CA ILE A 482 -24.41 2.46 27.30
C ILE A 482 -24.70 3.98 27.23
N GLY A 483 -25.84 4.36 26.63
CA GLY A 483 -26.38 5.71 26.61
C GLY A 483 -25.86 6.63 25.50
N MET A 484 -25.06 6.14 24.56
CA MET A 484 -24.56 6.95 23.43
C MET A 484 -25.66 7.20 22.41
N THR A 485 -25.65 8.36 21.77
CA THR A 485 -26.56 8.69 20.66
C THR A 485 -25.82 8.51 19.33
N ILE A 486 -26.40 7.71 18.43
CA ILE A 486 -25.73 7.30 17.19
C ILE A 486 -26.50 7.81 15.98
N SER A 487 -25.80 8.48 15.06
CA SER A 487 -26.28 8.83 13.73
C SER A 487 -25.37 8.24 12.65
N VAL A 488 -25.91 7.98 11.48
CA VAL A 488 -25.15 7.53 10.30
C VAL A 488 -25.20 8.61 9.24
N ARG A 489 -24.05 8.98 8.72
CA ARG A 489 -23.89 9.91 7.62
C ARG A 489 -23.37 9.17 6.40
N SER A 490 -24.27 8.76 5.51
CA SER A 490 -23.94 8.15 4.22
C SER A 490 -23.69 9.25 3.19
N VAL A 491 -22.52 9.20 2.52
CA VAL A 491 -22.11 10.18 1.50
C VAL A 491 -21.51 9.45 0.30
N ASP A 492 -21.49 10.11 -0.87
CA ASP A 492 -20.78 9.56 -2.03
C ASP A 492 -19.27 9.43 -1.77
N ASN A 493 -18.61 8.61 -2.59
CA ASN A 493 -17.19 8.28 -2.37
C ASN A 493 -16.27 9.50 -2.42
N THR A 494 -16.56 10.50 -3.25
CA THR A 494 -15.74 11.72 -3.35
C THR A 494 -15.83 12.53 -2.05
N GLN A 495 -17.05 12.73 -1.54
CA GLN A 495 -17.26 13.38 -0.26
C GLN A 495 -16.67 12.58 0.90
N PHE A 496 -16.79 11.24 0.88
CA PHE A 496 -16.19 10.38 1.90
C PHE A 496 -14.68 10.61 1.99
N ILE A 497 -13.96 10.52 0.88
CA ILE A 497 -12.50 10.74 0.82
C ILE A 497 -12.12 12.17 1.24
N ASN A 498 -12.89 13.18 0.83
CA ASN A 498 -12.62 14.56 1.21
C ASN A 498 -12.79 14.78 2.72
N ARG A 499 -13.83 14.22 3.34
CA ARG A 499 -14.06 14.29 4.78
C ARG A 499 -13.02 13.49 5.56
N GLU A 500 -12.61 12.32 5.09
CA GLU A 500 -11.51 11.55 5.65
C GLU A 500 -10.22 12.37 5.67
N ARG A 501 -9.83 12.96 4.53
CA ARG A 501 -8.61 13.78 4.39
C ARG A 501 -8.63 15.04 5.26
N SER A 502 -9.77 15.70 5.35
CA SER A 502 -9.96 16.88 6.21
C SER A 502 -10.17 16.55 7.69
N ARG A 503 -10.27 15.26 8.03
CA ARG A 503 -10.59 14.80 9.40
C ARG A 503 -11.96 15.25 9.90
N ASP A 504 -12.91 15.41 8.98
CA ASP A 504 -14.29 15.82 9.32
C ASP A 504 -15.20 14.60 9.50
N PHE A 505 -14.99 13.87 10.57
CA PHE A 505 -15.80 12.73 11.03
C PHE A 505 -15.65 12.54 12.53
N ASP A 506 -16.58 11.83 13.17
CA ASP A 506 -16.42 11.33 14.52
C ASP A 506 -15.85 9.91 14.51
N MET A 507 -16.52 9.01 13.81
CA MET A 507 -16.08 7.63 13.57
C MET A 507 -16.35 7.21 12.13
N MET A 508 -15.56 6.27 11.65
CA MET A 508 -15.73 5.59 10.37
C MET A 508 -15.14 4.18 10.44
N THR A 509 -15.39 3.35 9.45
CA THR A 509 -14.61 2.11 9.23
C THR A 509 -13.45 2.40 8.30
N ASN A 510 -12.30 1.80 8.58
CA ASN A 510 -11.16 1.83 7.65
C ASN A 510 -10.29 0.58 7.84
N SER A 511 -9.43 0.33 6.88
CA SER A 511 -8.45 -0.75 6.93
C SER A 511 -7.09 -0.27 6.43
N TRP A 512 -6.04 -0.80 7.03
CA TRP A 512 -4.65 -0.57 6.63
C TRP A 512 -4.01 -1.92 6.36
N GLY A 513 -3.38 -2.03 5.20
CA GLY A 513 -2.52 -3.16 4.89
C GLY A 513 -1.16 -2.93 5.53
N GLU A 514 -0.67 -3.94 6.24
CA GLU A 514 0.64 -3.93 6.85
C GLU A 514 1.58 -4.86 6.09
N SER A 515 2.76 -4.39 5.76
CA SER A 515 3.80 -5.20 5.13
C SER A 515 4.57 -6.02 6.17
N LEU A 516 5.34 -7.00 5.70
CA LEU A 516 6.28 -7.74 6.55
C LEU A 516 7.48 -6.90 6.99
N SER A 517 7.70 -5.75 6.35
CA SER A 517 8.71 -4.77 6.75
C SER A 517 8.06 -3.67 7.61
N PRO A 518 8.69 -3.26 8.69
CA PRO A 518 8.19 -2.19 9.57
C PRO A 518 8.19 -0.79 8.95
N GLY A 519 8.75 -0.57 7.77
CA GLY A 519 8.75 0.72 7.06
C GLY A 519 9.73 1.75 7.58
#